data_eca529d09d7ec88fb1966e623b563504
#
_entry.id   eca529d09d7ec88fb1966e623b563504
#
_cell.length_a   1.000
_cell.length_b   1.000
_cell.length_c   1.000
_cell.angle_alpha   90.00
_cell.angle_beta   90.00
_cell.angle_gamma   90.00
#
_symmetry.space_group_name_H-M   'P 1'
#
loop_
_entity.id
_entity.type
_entity.pdbx_description
1 polymer ?
#
loop_
_entity_poly.entity_id
_entity_poly.type
_entity_poly.pdbx_seq_one_letter_code
_entity_poly.pdbx_strand_id
1 'polypeptide(L)'
;VYIPLGGNRKGKLRKYVNILLTFLVSGLWHGMGLTYLVWGFLHGLYQIMGSLLMPVRDRLVSLTKTDRSCFSHRLLKQLCTFFLVMLAWIFFRADSVTQALQMIRQMAVFNPWVLWNQSVYLLGLDAKNVWILYFAIVILLLVSILQTKTDIRGWLAKQGIVFRYACLLYTSDAADE
;
A
#
# COMPACT_ATOMS: atom_id res chain seq x y z
N VAL A 1 16.09 11.87 0.82
CA VAL A 1 16.77 11.21 1.96
C VAL A 1 17.61 10.02 1.47
N TYR A 2 17.03 9.02 0.78
CA TYR A 2 17.72 7.78 0.43
C TYR A 2 18.97 7.96 -0.46
N ILE A 3 18.88 8.74 -1.54
CA ILE A 3 19.98 8.98 -2.49
C ILE A 3 21.15 9.75 -1.83
N PRO A 4 20.93 10.88 -1.13
CA PRO A 4 22.01 11.59 -0.43
C PRO A 4 22.75 10.74 0.61
N LEU A 5 22.08 9.77 1.26
CA LEU A 5 22.71 8.85 2.21
C LEU A 5 23.53 7.73 1.55
N GLY A 6 23.64 7.73 0.21
CA GLY A 6 24.44 6.78 -0.56
C GLY A 6 23.65 5.58 -1.11
N GLY A 7 22.34 5.53 -0.90
CA GLY A 7 21.46 4.49 -1.48
C GLY A 7 21.94 3.06 -1.22
N ASN A 8 22.10 2.27 -2.29
CA ASN A 8 22.56 0.86 -2.24
C ASN A 8 24.09 0.70 -2.31
N ARG A 9 24.85 1.79 -2.52
CA ARG A 9 26.26 1.71 -2.92
C ARG A 9 27.22 1.34 -1.79
N LYS A 10 26.82 1.50 -0.53
CA LYS A 10 27.67 1.36 0.66
C LYS A 10 27.39 0.10 1.48
N GLY A 11 26.98 -1.00 0.82
CA GLY A 11 26.74 -2.29 1.46
C GLY A 11 25.31 -2.51 1.97
N LYS A 12 25.01 -3.78 2.33
CA LYS A 12 23.64 -4.22 2.71
C LYS A 12 23.13 -3.55 3.99
N LEU A 13 23.96 -3.45 5.02
CA LEU A 13 23.56 -2.85 6.30
C LEU A 13 23.18 -1.37 6.12
N ARG A 14 24.05 -0.62 5.42
CA ARG A 14 23.80 0.79 5.13
C ARG A 14 22.53 1.01 4.29
N LYS A 15 22.29 0.12 3.33
CA LYS A 15 21.03 0.13 2.56
C LYS A 15 19.80 0.03 3.48
N TYR A 16 19.82 -0.88 4.45
CA TYR A 16 18.67 -1.08 5.36
C TYR A 16 18.47 0.11 6.29
N VAL A 17 19.55 0.67 6.82
CA VAL A 17 19.49 1.91 7.62
C VAL A 17 18.93 3.07 6.77
N ASN A 18 19.38 3.23 5.53
CA ASN A 18 18.90 4.28 4.64
C ASN A 18 17.41 4.11 4.32
N ILE A 19 16.93 2.88 4.10
CA ILE A 19 15.49 2.58 3.92
C ILE A 19 14.72 3.00 5.16
N LEU A 20 15.14 2.55 6.34
CA LEU A 20 14.44 2.84 7.58
C LEU A 20 14.36 4.34 7.86
N LEU A 21 15.49 5.05 7.73
CA LEU A 21 15.54 6.50 7.89
C LEU A 21 14.62 7.22 6.90
N THR A 22 14.58 6.77 5.64
CA THR A 22 13.71 7.37 4.62
C THR A 22 12.24 7.25 5.00
N PHE A 23 11.81 6.08 5.47
CA PHE A 23 10.43 5.87 5.88
C PHE A 23 10.08 6.57 7.21
N LEU A 24 11.03 6.66 8.15
CA LEU A 24 10.83 7.43 9.38
C LEU A 24 10.67 8.93 9.10
N VAL A 25 11.51 9.49 8.22
CA VAL A 25 11.37 10.89 7.77
C VAL A 25 10.04 11.10 7.04
N SER A 26 9.64 10.14 6.21
CA SER A 26 8.33 10.19 5.56
C SER A 26 7.18 10.18 6.57
N GLY A 27 7.27 9.36 7.63
CA GLY A 27 6.29 9.36 8.71
C GLY A 27 6.22 10.71 9.44
N LEU A 28 7.35 11.30 9.77
CA LEU A 28 7.43 12.64 10.39
C LEU A 28 6.86 13.75 9.50
N TRP A 29 6.99 13.61 8.19
CA TRP A 29 6.41 14.56 7.23
C TRP A 29 4.88 14.60 7.32
N HIS A 30 4.23 13.47 7.61
CA HIS A 30 2.79 13.38 7.74
C HIS A 30 2.26 13.88 9.10
N GLY A 31 3.13 13.98 10.12
CA GLY A 31 2.74 14.50 11.44
C GLY A 31 3.77 14.16 12.53
N MET A 32 3.76 14.96 13.60
CA MET A 32 4.68 14.80 14.76
C MET A 32 4.22 13.69 15.73
N GLY A 33 3.14 12.99 15.43
CA GLY A 33 2.61 11.95 16.30
C GLY A 33 3.42 10.65 16.24
N LEU A 34 3.48 9.94 17.38
CA LEU A 34 4.14 8.63 17.47
C LEU A 34 3.53 7.61 16.50
N THR A 35 2.26 7.71 16.19
CA THR A 35 1.54 6.83 15.26
C THR A 35 2.10 6.92 13.84
N TYR A 36 2.47 8.11 13.38
CA TYR A 36 3.11 8.33 12.08
C TYR A 36 4.53 7.75 12.03
N LEU A 37 5.27 7.85 13.13
CA LEU A 37 6.58 7.20 13.25
C LEU A 37 6.47 5.68 13.18
N VAL A 38 5.50 5.09 13.88
CA VAL A 38 5.24 3.65 13.84
C VAL A 38 4.81 3.23 12.42
N TRP A 39 3.97 4.00 11.75
CA TRP A 39 3.59 3.77 10.36
C TRP A 39 4.81 3.75 9.43
N GLY A 40 5.66 4.77 9.51
CA GLY A 40 6.90 4.84 8.73
C GLY A 40 7.86 3.68 9.06
N PHE A 41 8.05 3.38 10.34
CA PHE A 41 8.86 2.25 10.79
C PHE A 41 8.38 0.92 10.19
N LEU A 42 7.08 0.63 10.24
CA LEU A 42 6.49 -0.59 9.68
C LEU A 42 6.74 -0.71 8.17
N HIS A 43 6.57 0.38 7.42
CA HIS A 43 6.85 0.36 5.98
C HIS A 43 8.33 0.11 5.69
N GLY A 44 9.25 0.75 6.43
CA GLY A 44 10.68 0.47 6.33
C GLY A 44 11.01 -0.99 6.67
N LEU A 45 10.40 -1.52 7.74
CA LEU A 45 10.57 -2.91 8.17
C LEU A 45 10.07 -3.89 7.10
N TYR A 46 8.90 -3.66 6.50
CA TYR A 46 8.36 -4.51 5.42
C TYR A 46 9.31 -4.59 4.22
N GLN A 47 9.93 -3.48 3.83
CA GLN A 47 10.91 -3.44 2.75
C GLN A 47 12.19 -4.23 3.10
N ILE A 48 12.68 -4.09 4.32
CA ILE A 48 13.86 -4.81 4.80
C ILE A 48 13.56 -6.31 4.87
N MET A 49 12.45 -6.69 5.49
CA MET A 49 12.03 -8.10 5.61
C MET A 49 11.79 -8.74 4.24
N GLY A 50 11.16 -8.02 3.31
CA GLY A 50 10.98 -8.48 1.93
C GLY A 50 12.31 -8.77 1.22
N SER A 51 13.33 -7.95 1.47
CA SER A 51 14.68 -8.15 0.94
C SER A 51 15.43 -9.32 1.61
N LEU A 52 15.29 -9.46 2.93
CA LEU A 52 15.93 -10.54 3.72
C LEU A 52 15.29 -11.91 3.44
N LEU A 53 13.97 -11.95 3.28
CA LEU A 53 13.22 -13.19 3.01
C LEU A 53 13.28 -13.61 1.54
N MET A 54 13.88 -12.80 0.66
CA MET A 54 14.00 -13.13 -0.77
C MET A 54 14.63 -14.51 -1.03
N PRO A 55 15.79 -14.89 -0.43
CA PRO A 55 16.40 -16.19 -0.66
C PRO A 55 15.54 -17.35 -0.14
N VAL A 56 14.84 -17.17 0.98
CA VAL A 56 13.92 -18.19 1.52
C VAL A 56 12.75 -18.39 0.58
N ARG A 57 12.17 -17.29 0.09
CA ARG A 57 11.07 -17.34 -0.88
C ARG A 57 11.50 -17.99 -2.20
N ASP A 58 12.72 -17.72 -2.66
CA ASP A 58 13.25 -18.32 -3.88
C ASP A 58 13.42 -19.83 -3.71
N ARG A 59 13.89 -20.31 -2.55
CA ARG A 59 13.95 -21.72 -2.20
C ARG A 59 12.57 -22.38 -2.16
N LEU A 60 11.60 -21.74 -1.52
CA LEU A 60 10.22 -22.25 -1.46
C LEU A 60 9.60 -22.39 -2.86
N VAL A 61 9.77 -21.41 -3.71
CA VAL A 61 9.28 -21.45 -5.09
C VAL A 61 9.94 -22.54 -5.89
N SER A 62 11.27 -22.78 -5.73
CA SER A 62 11.97 -23.87 -6.37
C SER A 62 11.54 -25.25 -5.89
N LEU A 63 11.30 -25.41 -4.57
CA LEU A 63 10.84 -26.67 -3.98
C LEU A 63 9.41 -27.01 -4.41
N THR A 64 8.53 -26.02 -4.46
CA THR A 64 7.12 -26.21 -4.86
C THR A 64 6.94 -26.26 -6.37
N LYS A 65 8.00 -26.03 -7.17
CA LYS A 65 7.95 -25.93 -8.64
C LYS A 65 6.86 -24.95 -9.12
N THR A 66 6.53 -23.95 -8.31
CA THR A 66 5.47 -23.00 -8.61
C THR A 66 5.95 -22.01 -9.67
N ASP A 67 5.17 -21.84 -10.73
CA ASP A 67 5.43 -20.79 -11.71
C ASP A 67 5.09 -19.42 -11.12
N ARG A 68 6.09 -18.52 -11.07
CA ARG A 68 5.92 -17.14 -10.58
C ARG A 68 4.98 -16.29 -11.44
N SER A 69 4.75 -16.71 -12.66
CA SER A 69 3.82 -16.04 -13.59
C SER A 69 2.37 -16.44 -13.35
N CYS A 70 2.13 -17.53 -12.59
CA CYS A 70 0.80 -18.05 -12.30
C CYS A 70 -0.05 -17.00 -11.57
N PHE A 71 -1.31 -16.89 -11.97
CA PHE A 71 -2.28 -15.95 -11.39
C PHE A 71 -2.40 -16.10 -9.86
N SER A 72 -2.49 -17.33 -9.36
CA SER A 72 -2.62 -17.60 -7.92
C SER A 72 -1.43 -17.09 -7.11
N HIS A 73 -0.20 -17.26 -7.62
CA HIS A 73 1.00 -16.75 -6.96
C HIS A 73 1.04 -15.22 -6.92
N ARG A 74 0.65 -14.57 -8.03
CA ARG A 74 0.55 -13.10 -8.09
C ARG A 74 -0.53 -12.57 -7.16
N LEU A 75 -1.70 -13.20 -7.17
CA LEU A 75 -2.81 -12.82 -6.29
C LEU A 75 -2.44 -12.94 -4.82
N LEU A 76 -1.83 -14.07 -4.40
CA LEU A 76 -1.37 -14.25 -3.03
C LEU A 76 -0.39 -13.16 -2.61
N LYS A 77 0.58 -12.84 -3.47
CA LYS A 77 1.55 -11.79 -3.20
C LYS A 77 0.88 -10.40 -3.06
N GLN A 78 -0.10 -10.10 -3.91
CA GLN A 78 -0.87 -8.86 -3.83
C GLN A 78 -1.69 -8.78 -2.54
N LEU A 79 -2.39 -9.86 -2.18
CA LEU A 79 -3.18 -9.93 -0.95
C LEU A 79 -2.30 -9.79 0.30
N CYS A 80 -1.14 -10.46 0.35
CA CYS A 80 -0.20 -10.31 1.46
C CYS A 80 0.30 -8.86 1.57
N THR A 81 0.67 -8.22 0.45
CA THR A 81 1.11 -6.83 0.45
C THR A 81 -0.02 -5.90 0.89
N PHE A 82 -1.22 -6.09 0.35
CA PHE A 82 -2.41 -5.32 0.73
C PHE A 82 -2.68 -5.41 2.22
N PHE A 83 -2.65 -6.62 2.79
CA PHE A 83 -2.88 -6.83 4.21
C PHE A 83 -1.83 -6.13 5.09
N LEU A 84 -0.55 -6.25 4.74
CA LEU A 84 0.53 -5.57 5.47
C LEU A 84 0.40 -4.04 5.42
N VAL A 85 0.09 -3.50 4.25
CA VAL A 85 -0.15 -2.07 4.08
C VAL A 85 -1.37 -1.62 4.87
N MET A 86 -2.47 -2.36 4.82
CA MET A 86 -3.69 -2.07 5.59
C MET A 86 -3.41 -2.02 7.10
N LEU A 87 -2.61 -2.98 7.63
CA LEU A 87 -2.20 -2.95 9.04
C LEU A 87 -1.41 -1.69 9.40
N ALA A 88 -0.50 -1.27 8.52
CA ALA A 88 0.24 -0.02 8.75
C ALA A 88 -0.68 1.20 8.73
N TRP A 89 -1.66 1.25 7.83
CA TRP A 89 -2.63 2.35 7.74
C TRP A 89 -3.53 2.51 8.96
N ILE A 90 -3.72 1.46 9.78
CA ILE A 90 -4.42 1.58 11.06
C ILE A 90 -3.69 2.56 11.99
N PHE A 91 -2.35 2.49 12.04
CA PHE A 91 -1.55 3.44 12.82
C PHE A 91 -1.64 4.85 12.27
N PHE A 92 -1.72 5.01 10.96
CA PHE A 92 -1.88 6.33 10.34
C PHE A 92 -3.19 7.01 10.72
N ARG A 93 -4.28 6.24 10.88
CA ARG A 93 -5.64 6.75 11.18
C ARG A 93 -5.90 6.90 12.68
N ALA A 94 -5.19 6.17 13.54
CA ALA A 94 -5.41 6.15 14.98
C ALA A 94 -4.81 7.38 15.67
N ASP A 95 -5.48 7.88 16.70
CA ASP A 95 -5.00 9.01 17.50
C ASP A 95 -3.87 8.62 18.47
N SER A 96 -3.76 7.34 18.80
CA SER A 96 -2.70 6.78 19.64
C SER A 96 -2.30 5.37 19.24
N VAL A 97 -1.09 4.97 19.61
CA VAL A 97 -0.60 3.59 19.38
C VAL A 97 -1.48 2.57 20.09
N THR A 98 -1.95 2.89 21.30
CA THR A 98 -2.85 2.01 22.06
C THR A 98 -4.17 1.79 21.33
N GLN A 99 -4.76 2.85 20.79
CA GLN A 99 -5.97 2.77 19.97
C GLN A 99 -5.75 1.93 18.70
N ALA A 100 -4.61 2.11 18.00
CA ALA A 100 -4.27 1.30 16.85
C ALA A 100 -4.20 -0.19 17.18
N LEU A 101 -3.56 -0.55 18.29
CA LEU A 101 -3.48 -1.93 18.76
C LEU A 101 -4.85 -2.51 19.14
N GLN A 102 -5.73 -1.69 19.76
CA GLN A 102 -7.12 -2.09 20.04
C GLN A 102 -7.89 -2.36 18.75
N MET A 103 -7.77 -1.50 17.73
CA MET A 103 -8.37 -1.71 16.40
C MET A 103 -7.90 -3.01 15.77
N ILE A 104 -6.59 -3.29 15.79
CA ILE A 104 -6.02 -4.55 15.27
C ILE A 104 -6.59 -5.76 16.01
N ARG A 105 -6.68 -5.67 17.35
CA ARG A 105 -7.27 -6.75 18.17
C ARG A 105 -8.75 -6.98 17.83
N GLN A 106 -9.51 -5.92 17.62
CA GLN A 106 -10.92 -6.01 17.23
C GLN A 106 -11.09 -6.63 15.82
N MET A 107 -10.19 -6.33 14.89
CA MET A 107 -10.19 -6.96 13.56
C MET A 107 -9.95 -8.47 13.61
N ALA A 108 -9.26 -8.98 14.63
CA ALA A 108 -9.07 -10.43 14.83
C ALA A 108 -10.38 -11.13 15.23
N VAL A 109 -11.36 -10.39 15.74
CA VAL A 109 -12.72 -10.90 15.99
C VAL A 109 -13.50 -10.86 14.69
N PHE A 110 -13.52 -11.98 13.99
CA PHE A 110 -14.22 -12.09 12.71
C PHE A 110 -15.74 -11.96 12.91
N ASN A 111 -16.31 -10.83 12.49
CA ASN A 111 -17.74 -10.58 12.51
C ASN A 111 -18.24 -10.24 11.08
N PRO A 112 -18.61 -11.25 10.27
CA PRO A 112 -19.03 -11.02 8.89
C PRO A 112 -20.36 -10.28 8.78
N TRP A 113 -21.18 -10.27 9.85
CA TRP A 113 -22.48 -9.61 9.88
C TRP A 113 -22.40 -8.08 9.78
N VAL A 114 -21.23 -7.49 10.04
CA VAL A 114 -21.00 -6.03 9.88
C VAL A 114 -21.34 -5.53 8.49
N LEU A 115 -21.15 -6.36 7.46
CA LEU A 115 -21.49 -6.01 6.07
C LEU A 115 -23.02 -6.00 5.79
N TRP A 116 -23.79 -6.71 6.61
CA TRP A 116 -25.25 -6.89 6.41
C TRP A 116 -26.10 -6.06 7.36
N ASN A 117 -25.64 -5.80 8.57
CA ASN A 117 -26.41 -5.15 9.62
C ASN A 117 -26.27 -3.62 9.68
N GLN A 118 -25.87 -2.99 8.57
CA GLN A 118 -25.72 -1.53 8.46
C GLN A 118 -24.67 -0.89 9.41
N SER A 119 -23.93 -1.69 10.18
CA SER A 119 -22.88 -1.19 11.09
C SER A 119 -21.77 -0.40 10.36
N VAL A 120 -21.61 -0.65 9.05
CA VAL A 120 -20.69 0.12 8.19
C VAL A 120 -21.04 1.60 8.17
N TYR A 121 -22.32 1.95 8.28
CA TYR A 121 -22.80 3.34 8.29
C TYR A 121 -22.58 4.03 9.65
N LEU A 122 -22.42 3.25 10.72
CA LEU A 122 -22.10 3.79 12.06
C LEU A 122 -20.66 4.32 12.17
N LEU A 123 -19.80 3.99 11.19
CA LEU A 123 -18.43 4.49 11.10
C LEU A 123 -18.32 5.89 10.49
N GLY A 124 -19.44 6.63 10.36
CA GLY A 124 -19.49 7.96 9.78
C GLY A 124 -19.43 7.98 8.25
N LEU A 125 -19.59 6.82 7.61
CA LEU A 125 -19.68 6.71 6.17
C LEU A 125 -21.16 6.73 5.75
N ASP A 126 -21.60 7.82 5.14
CA ASP A 126 -22.91 7.87 4.47
C ASP A 126 -22.99 6.78 3.39
N ALA A 127 -24.20 6.26 3.15
CA ALA A 127 -24.46 5.29 2.09
C ALA A 127 -23.90 5.77 0.73
N LYS A 128 -23.98 7.06 0.45
CA LYS A 128 -23.41 7.70 -0.74
C LYS A 128 -21.89 7.53 -0.83
N ASN A 129 -21.17 7.75 0.28
CA ASN A 129 -19.71 7.62 0.35
C ASN A 129 -19.26 6.15 0.22
N VAL A 130 -20.04 5.21 0.74
CA VAL A 130 -19.80 3.77 0.57
C VAL A 130 -19.90 3.37 -0.90
N TRP A 131 -20.92 3.84 -1.62
CA TRP A 131 -21.06 3.60 -3.05
C TRP A 131 -19.93 4.22 -3.87
N ILE A 132 -19.52 5.46 -3.56
CA ILE A 132 -18.38 6.12 -4.21
C ILE A 132 -17.10 5.29 -3.99
N LEU A 133 -16.84 4.83 -2.76
CA LEU A 133 -15.70 3.99 -2.44
C LEU A 133 -15.73 2.67 -3.22
N TYR A 134 -16.89 2.02 -3.29
CA TYR A 134 -17.07 0.79 -4.05
C TYR A 134 -16.77 0.98 -5.54
N PHE A 135 -17.33 2.03 -6.16
CA PHE A 135 -17.03 2.37 -7.55
C PHE A 135 -15.55 2.69 -7.77
N ALA A 136 -14.92 3.45 -6.88
CA ALA A 136 -13.51 3.76 -6.96
C ALA A 136 -12.64 2.49 -6.92
N ILE A 137 -12.94 1.54 -6.04
CA ILE A 137 -12.24 0.26 -5.96
C ILE A 137 -12.42 -0.54 -7.25
N VAL A 138 -13.64 -0.62 -7.78
CA VAL A 138 -13.93 -1.33 -9.04
C VAL A 138 -13.14 -0.71 -10.19
N ILE A 139 -13.15 0.62 -10.32
CA ILE A 139 -12.39 1.33 -11.36
C ILE A 139 -10.90 1.06 -11.23
N LEU A 140 -10.35 1.15 -10.02
CA LEU A 140 -8.93 0.86 -9.77
C LEU A 140 -8.55 -0.58 -10.15
N LEU A 141 -9.40 -1.55 -9.81
CA LEU A 141 -9.19 -2.94 -10.21
C LEU A 141 -9.24 -3.13 -11.72
N LEU A 142 -10.20 -2.51 -12.40
CA LEU A 142 -10.30 -2.56 -13.86
C LEU A 142 -9.07 -1.94 -14.52
N VAL A 143 -8.64 -0.76 -14.07
CA VAL A 143 -7.43 -0.09 -14.57
C VAL A 143 -6.19 -0.95 -14.31
N SER A 144 -6.07 -1.53 -13.12
CA SER A 144 -4.95 -2.42 -12.76
C SER A 144 -4.90 -3.66 -13.66
N ILE A 145 -6.05 -4.28 -13.94
CA ILE A 145 -6.14 -5.44 -14.85
C ILE A 145 -5.80 -5.02 -16.30
N LEU A 146 -6.30 -3.89 -16.76
CA LEU A 146 -6.00 -3.37 -18.09
C LEU A 146 -4.50 -3.05 -18.24
N GLN A 147 -3.87 -2.48 -17.21
CA GLN A 147 -2.44 -2.18 -17.20
C GLN A 147 -1.55 -3.43 -17.26
N THR A 148 -2.05 -4.60 -16.85
CA THR A 148 -1.30 -5.86 -17.00
C THR A 148 -1.33 -6.41 -18.41
N LYS A 149 -2.31 -6.02 -19.24
CA LYS A 149 -2.53 -6.52 -20.60
C LYS A 149 -2.14 -5.53 -21.69
N THR A 150 -2.19 -4.22 -21.39
CA THR A 150 -1.94 -3.13 -22.32
C THR A 150 -0.98 -2.12 -21.73
N ASP A 151 -0.04 -1.63 -22.53
CA ASP A 151 0.81 -0.49 -22.15
C ASP A 151 0.01 0.81 -22.23
N ILE A 152 -0.81 1.06 -21.19
CA ILE A 152 -1.64 2.25 -21.08
C ILE A 152 -0.77 3.52 -21.09
N ARG A 153 0.44 3.45 -20.50
CA ARG A 153 1.37 4.60 -20.48
C ARG A 153 1.85 4.93 -21.89
N GLY A 154 2.24 3.92 -22.66
CA GLY A 154 2.63 4.09 -24.05
C GLY A 154 1.46 4.54 -24.93
N TRP A 155 0.25 4.05 -24.67
CA TRP A 155 -0.96 4.53 -25.33
C TRP A 155 -1.25 5.99 -25.00
N LEU A 156 -1.20 6.38 -23.71
CA LEU A 156 -1.42 7.76 -23.24
C LEU A 156 -0.36 8.71 -23.82
N ALA A 157 0.88 8.26 -23.94
CA ALA A 157 1.97 9.04 -24.53
C ALA A 157 1.76 9.37 -26.02
N LYS A 158 0.95 8.59 -26.72
CA LYS A 158 0.59 8.80 -28.13
C LYS A 158 -0.61 9.71 -28.33
N GLN A 159 -1.32 10.07 -27.24
CA GLN A 159 -2.45 10.98 -27.31
C GLN A 159 -2.02 12.45 -27.44
N GLY A 160 -2.92 13.29 -27.93
CA GLY A 160 -2.68 14.72 -28.06
C GLY A 160 -2.33 15.40 -26.73
N ILE A 161 -1.56 16.47 -26.81
CA ILE A 161 -1.05 17.21 -25.64
C ILE A 161 -2.18 17.61 -24.69
N VAL A 162 -3.30 18.11 -25.21
CA VAL A 162 -4.46 18.55 -24.41
C VAL A 162 -5.02 17.41 -23.56
N PHE A 163 -5.18 16.21 -24.12
CA PHE A 163 -5.68 15.05 -23.40
C PHE A 163 -4.70 14.58 -22.31
N ARG A 164 -3.40 14.63 -22.62
CA ARG A 164 -2.34 14.27 -21.63
C ARG A 164 -2.33 15.24 -20.45
N TYR A 165 -2.41 16.55 -20.71
CA TYR A 165 -2.45 17.54 -19.63
C TYR A 165 -3.75 17.50 -18.85
N ALA A 166 -4.91 17.26 -19.46
CA ALA A 166 -6.16 17.08 -18.73
C ALA A 166 -6.10 15.90 -17.76
N CYS A 167 -5.52 14.76 -18.16
CA CYS A 167 -5.31 13.61 -17.28
C CYS A 167 -4.31 13.89 -16.15
N LEU A 168 -3.25 14.68 -16.42
CA LEU A 168 -2.23 15.02 -15.41
C LEU A 168 -2.72 16.09 -14.42
N LEU A 169 -3.44 17.10 -14.88
CA LEU A 169 -4.00 18.16 -14.04
C LEU A 169 -5.06 17.58 -13.10
N TYR A 170 -5.94 16.73 -13.59
CA TYR A 170 -6.95 16.07 -12.74
C TYR A 170 -6.34 15.20 -11.63
N THR A 171 -5.16 14.61 -11.87
CA THR A 171 -4.45 13.84 -10.85
C THR A 171 -3.67 14.70 -9.86
N SER A 172 -3.25 15.93 -10.24
CA SER A 172 -2.55 16.84 -9.32
C SER A 172 -3.53 17.56 -8.38
N ASP A 173 -4.69 18.00 -8.86
CA ASP A 173 -5.71 18.63 -8.00
C ASP A 173 -6.28 17.68 -6.94
N ALA A 174 -6.35 16.39 -7.24
CA ALA A 174 -6.79 15.37 -6.28
C ALA A 174 -5.73 15.04 -5.19
N ALA A 175 -4.51 15.54 -5.32
CA ALA A 175 -3.44 15.33 -4.34
C ALA A 175 -3.29 16.52 -3.36
N ASP A 176 -3.94 17.65 -3.65
CA ASP A 176 -3.84 18.89 -2.85
C ASP A 176 -5.10 19.14 -1.98
N GLU A 177 -6.15 18.29 -2.06
CA GLU A 177 -7.29 18.23 -1.15
C GLU A 177 -7.14 17.09 -0.12
#